data_96ff1ac675df0a11295da515fd0d711d
#
_entry.id   96ff1ac675df0a11295da515fd0d711d
#
_cell.length_a   1.000
_cell.length_b   1.000
_cell.length_c   1.000
_cell.angle_alpha   90.00
_cell.angle_beta   90.00
_cell.angle_gamma   90.00
#
_symmetry.space_group_name_H-M   'P 1'
#
loop_
_entity.id
_entity.type
_entity.pdbx_description
1 polymer ?
#
loop_
_entity_poly.entity_id
_entity_poly.type
_entity_poly.pdbx_seq_one_letter_code
_entity_poly.pdbx_strand_id
1 'polypeptide(L)'
;DQGIPPLARRVLDAATAPLHGVGHAAPAAPQAGTIPVRTLGKTGLELPILGYGGAALPKAWRNPLSYEDRVTLARYAYARGIRYFDTAGNYMESQAILGEALKDRRRDVCLVTKVEATKPEEVRKAVEKSLKELQTDYLDILLIHGSPGLEQMSVEQAMKIHAELVKLRDEKITRFVGFSAHGYFAKALALINTGGFEVCMLS
;
A
#
# COMPACT_ATOMS: atom_id res chain seq x y z
N ASP A 1 -2.61 7.51 32.89
CA ASP A 1 -1.81 8.51 32.16
C ASP A 1 -0.39 8.04 31.88
N GLN A 2 -0.25 6.81 31.33
CA GLN A 2 1.04 6.24 30.92
C GLN A 2 0.90 5.55 29.58
N GLY A 3 0.71 6.29 28.47
CA GLY A 3 0.38 5.60 27.24
C GLY A 3 1.16 6.00 25.98
N ILE A 4 1.60 7.21 25.86
CA ILE A 4 2.21 7.68 24.61
C ILE A 4 3.65 8.15 24.87
N PRO A 5 4.67 7.58 24.17
CA PRO A 5 6.04 8.06 24.28
C PRO A 5 6.14 9.56 23.96
N PRO A 6 7.04 10.32 24.61
CA PRO A 6 7.15 11.76 24.42
C PRO A 6 7.32 12.22 22.97
N LEU A 7 7.96 11.41 22.14
CA LEU A 7 8.15 11.70 20.72
C LEU A 7 6.85 11.55 19.92
N ALA A 8 6.08 10.49 20.20
CA ALA A 8 4.79 10.26 19.54
C ALA A 8 3.76 11.31 19.96
N ARG A 9 3.78 11.72 21.24
CA ARG A 9 2.95 12.81 21.73
C ARG A 9 3.30 14.14 21.06
N ARG A 10 4.58 14.44 20.84
CA ARG A 10 5.02 15.63 20.08
C ARG A 10 4.52 15.62 18.63
N VAL A 11 4.48 14.48 17.98
CA VAL A 11 3.95 14.37 16.60
C VAL A 11 2.43 14.54 16.58
N LEU A 12 1.72 13.95 17.54
CA LEU A 12 0.27 14.10 17.67
C LEU A 12 -0.11 15.52 18.15
N ASP A 13 0.60 16.07 19.10
CA ASP A 13 0.37 17.43 19.61
C ASP A 13 0.71 18.49 18.55
N ALA A 14 1.75 18.29 17.75
CA ALA A 14 2.07 19.15 16.60
C ALA A 14 0.99 19.07 15.49
N ALA A 15 0.27 17.96 15.41
CA ALA A 15 -0.82 17.78 14.46
C ALA A 15 -2.17 18.32 14.94
N THR A 16 -2.33 18.53 16.26
CA THR A 16 -3.61 18.91 16.90
C THR A 16 -3.57 20.19 17.73
N ALA A 17 -2.38 20.71 18.08
CA ALA A 17 -2.27 21.89 18.91
C ALA A 17 -2.69 23.15 18.14
N PRO A 18 -3.56 24.00 18.71
CA PRO A 18 -3.71 25.36 18.23
C PRO A 18 -2.40 26.11 18.48
N LEU A 19 -1.80 26.66 17.44
CA LEU A 19 -0.62 27.52 17.55
C LEU A 19 -1.01 28.80 18.27
N HIS A 20 -0.83 28.86 19.60
CA HIS A 20 -0.98 30.09 20.35
C HIS A 20 0.30 30.92 20.28
N GLY A 21 0.20 32.08 19.66
CA GLY A 21 1.08 33.22 19.89
C GLY A 21 2.23 33.40 18.91
N VAL A 22 1.96 33.82 17.75
CA VAL A 22 2.51 34.93 16.95
C VAL A 22 1.60 35.02 15.74
N GLY A 23 1.13 36.19 15.34
CA GLY A 23 0.07 36.41 14.35
C GLY A 23 0.35 35.94 12.91
N HIS A 24 0.75 34.70 12.78
CA HIS A 24 0.75 33.98 11.52
C HIS A 24 -0.49 33.09 11.52
N ALA A 25 -1.41 33.33 10.60
CA ALA A 25 -2.51 32.40 10.35
C ALA A 25 -1.91 30.98 10.24
N ALA A 26 -2.44 30.04 11.02
CA ALA A 26 -2.08 28.64 10.88
C ALA A 26 -2.20 28.29 9.39
N PRO A 27 -1.21 27.64 8.77
CA PRO A 27 -1.35 27.22 7.39
C PRO A 27 -2.64 26.43 7.28
N ALA A 28 -3.53 26.85 6.38
CA ALA A 28 -4.78 26.15 6.10
C ALA A 28 -4.44 24.66 5.89
N ALA A 29 -5.22 23.77 6.53
CA ALA A 29 -5.03 22.34 6.33
C ALA A 29 -4.98 22.08 4.81
N PRO A 30 -3.97 21.37 4.27
CA PRO A 30 -3.87 21.13 2.85
C PRO A 30 -5.20 20.55 2.36
N GLN A 31 -5.84 21.22 1.42
CA GLN A 31 -7.07 20.72 0.81
C GLN A 31 -6.73 19.44 0.03
N ALA A 32 -7.66 18.48 0.04
CA ALA A 32 -7.55 17.32 -0.84
C ALA A 32 -7.33 17.83 -2.27
N GLY A 33 -6.22 17.44 -2.91
CA GLY A 33 -5.86 17.92 -4.24
C GLY A 33 -4.64 18.83 -4.31
N THR A 34 -3.97 19.17 -3.19
CA THR A 34 -2.71 19.94 -3.21
C THR A 34 -1.49 19.10 -3.58
N ILE A 35 -1.55 17.77 -3.46
CA ILE A 35 -0.47 16.87 -3.89
C ILE A 35 -0.59 16.72 -5.41
N PRO A 36 0.48 17.01 -6.17
CA PRO A 36 0.46 16.83 -7.63
C PRO A 36 0.09 15.40 -8.02
N VAL A 37 -0.67 15.27 -9.09
CA VAL A 37 -1.17 13.98 -9.59
C VAL A 37 -0.47 13.63 -10.90
N ARG A 38 -0.28 12.35 -11.17
CA ARG A 38 0.25 11.78 -12.42
C ARG A 38 -0.53 10.54 -12.80
N THR A 39 -0.69 10.34 -14.09
CA THR A 39 -1.23 9.10 -14.62
C THR A 39 -0.21 7.97 -14.48
N LEU A 40 -0.60 6.85 -13.89
CA LEU A 40 0.25 5.67 -13.76
C LEU A 40 0.32 4.91 -15.09
N GLY A 41 1.27 5.26 -15.92
CA GLY A 41 1.53 4.60 -17.19
C GLY A 41 0.27 4.45 -18.05
N LYS A 42 0.01 3.23 -18.53
CA LYS A 42 -1.15 2.90 -19.37
C LYS A 42 -2.41 2.49 -18.57
N THR A 43 -2.35 2.50 -17.24
CA THR A 43 -3.49 2.10 -16.39
C THR A 43 -4.64 3.09 -16.39
N GLY A 44 -4.38 4.36 -16.73
CA GLY A 44 -5.32 5.46 -16.63
C GLY A 44 -5.62 5.89 -15.18
N LEU A 45 -4.95 5.30 -14.18
CA LEU A 45 -5.08 5.72 -12.78
C LEU A 45 -4.40 7.06 -12.57
N GLU A 46 -5.16 8.05 -12.14
CA GLU A 46 -4.66 9.36 -11.69
C GLU A 46 -4.29 9.25 -10.21
N LEU A 47 -3.00 9.30 -9.90
CA LEU A 47 -2.49 9.07 -8.55
C LEU A 47 -1.64 10.25 -8.06
N PRO A 48 -1.73 10.60 -6.76
CA PRO A 48 -0.81 11.56 -6.18
C PRO A 48 0.63 11.02 -6.27
N ILE A 49 1.57 11.91 -6.49
CA ILE A 49 3.00 11.55 -6.57
C ILE A 49 3.58 11.08 -5.23
N LEU A 50 2.83 11.23 -4.15
CA LEU A 50 3.18 10.75 -2.82
C LEU A 50 2.21 9.64 -2.40
N GLY A 51 2.74 8.47 -2.06
CA GLY A 51 2.00 7.33 -1.53
C GLY A 51 2.31 7.07 -0.06
N TYR A 52 1.45 6.28 0.57
CA TYR A 52 1.62 5.78 1.93
C TYR A 52 2.16 4.36 1.92
N GLY A 53 3.35 4.16 2.49
CA GLY A 53 3.98 2.84 2.60
C GLY A 53 3.61 2.12 3.89
N GLY A 54 2.84 1.04 3.78
CA GLY A 54 2.39 0.22 4.91
C GLY A 54 3.49 -0.63 5.56
N ALA A 55 4.66 -0.77 4.95
CA ALA A 55 5.79 -1.49 5.53
C ALA A 55 6.27 -0.89 6.87
N ALA A 56 6.03 0.40 7.11
CA ALA A 56 6.38 1.06 8.36
C ALA A 56 5.36 0.86 9.49
N LEU A 57 4.22 0.24 9.21
CA LEU A 57 3.14 0.05 10.19
C LEU A 57 3.41 -1.07 11.22
N PRO A 58 4.03 -2.23 10.89
CA PRO A 58 4.16 -3.33 11.84
C PRO A 58 4.92 -2.95 13.11
N LYS A 59 4.35 -3.33 14.26
CA LYS A 59 4.99 -3.13 15.57
C LYS A 59 6.31 -3.90 15.68
N ALA A 60 6.36 -5.09 15.11
CA ALA A 60 7.56 -5.92 15.08
C ALA A 60 8.73 -5.27 14.30
N TRP A 61 8.44 -4.32 13.42
CA TRP A 61 9.46 -3.54 12.70
C TRP A 61 9.75 -2.19 13.37
N ARG A 62 9.62 -2.17 14.71
CA ARG A 62 9.95 -1.05 15.60
C ARG A 62 9.02 0.16 15.49
N ASN A 63 7.79 -0.01 15.02
CA ASN A 63 6.80 1.07 15.13
C ASN A 63 6.41 1.25 16.61
N PRO A 64 6.63 2.42 17.21
CA PRO A 64 6.36 2.64 18.63
C PRO A 64 4.88 2.88 18.95
N LEU A 65 4.06 3.13 17.94
CA LEU A 65 2.67 3.54 18.10
C LEU A 65 1.76 2.36 18.48
N SER A 66 0.68 2.64 19.19
CA SER A 66 -0.41 1.68 19.43
C SER A 66 -1.08 1.29 18.11
N TYR A 67 -1.92 0.26 18.12
CA TYR A 67 -2.71 -0.13 16.94
C TYR A 67 -3.63 1.03 16.50
N GLU A 68 -4.33 1.63 17.44
CA GLU A 68 -5.27 2.73 17.26
C GLU A 68 -4.59 3.98 16.69
N ASP A 69 -3.38 4.29 17.18
CA ASP A 69 -2.61 5.42 16.66
C ASP A 69 -2.16 5.21 15.21
N ARG A 70 -1.81 3.97 14.85
CA ARG A 70 -1.44 3.62 13.46
C ARG A 70 -2.64 3.70 12.51
N VAL A 71 -3.83 3.29 12.97
CA VAL A 71 -5.08 3.51 12.22
C VAL A 71 -5.34 5.00 12.05
N THR A 72 -5.19 5.78 13.12
CA THR A 72 -5.36 7.25 13.09
C THR A 72 -4.35 7.90 12.16
N LEU A 73 -3.11 7.44 12.14
CA LEU A 73 -2.07 7.94 11.23
C LEU A 73 -2.42 7.70 9.76
N ALA A 74 -2.96 6.53 9.43
CA ALA A 74 -3.41 6.23 8.07
C ALA A 74 -4.61 7.10 7.65
N ARG A 75 -5.57 7.31 8.56
CA ARG A 75 -6.70 8.25 8.35
C ARG A 75 -6.21 9.69 8.17
N TYR A 76 -5.22 10.11 8.95
CA TYR A 76 -4.59 11.42 8.81
C TYR A 76 -3.91 11.59 7.44
N ALA A 77 -3.17 10.58 6.97
CA ALA A 77 -2.57 10.59 5.65
C ALA A 77 -3.63 10.76 4.54
N TYR A 78 -4.74 10.03 4.65
CA TYR A 78 -5.89 10.21 3.74
C TYR A 78 -6.43 11.65 3.79
N ALA A 79 -6.65 12.19 4.99
CA ALA A 79 -7.15 13.56 5.16
C ALA A 79 -6.20 14.62 4.59
N ARG A 80 -4.90 14.30 4.49
CA ARG A 80 -3.86 15.15 3.88
C ARG A 80 -3.71 14.97 2.36
N GLY A 81 -4.58 14.20 1.73
CA GLY A 81 -4.61 14.06 0.28
C GLY A 81 -3.88 12.82 -0.27
N ILE A 82 -3.33 11.96 0.59
CA ILE A 82 -2.81 10.67 0.14
C ILE A 82 -3.98 9.82 -0.39
N ARG A 83 -3.79 9.24 -1.57
CA ARG A 83 -4.79 8.37 -2.23
C ARG A 83 -4.20 7.05 -2.70
N TYR A 84 -2.91 6.86 -2.59
CA TYR A 84 -2.21 5.62 -2.91
C TYR A 84 -1.70 5.00 -1.60
N PHE A 85 -2.20 3.82 -1.25
CA PHE A 85 -1.84 3.09 -0.04
C PHE A 85 -1.30 1.72 -0.42
N ASP A 86 -0.03 1.50 -0.08
CA ASP A 86 0.70 0.27 -0.37
C ASP A 86 0.87 -0.59 0.88
N THR A 87 0.67 -1.90 0.74
CA THR A 87 0.93 -2.90 1.78
C THR A 87 1.36 -4.23 1.16
N ALA A 88 1.42 -5.30 1.95
CA ALA A 88 1.69 -6.66 1.50
C ALA A 88 1.15 -7.69 2.50
N GLY A 89 0.92 -8.91 2.03
CA GLY A 89 0.39 -10.02 2.85
C GLY A 89 1.30 -10.42 4.02
N ASN A 90 2.61 -10.19 3.90
CA ASN A 90 3.60 -10.46 4.95
C ASN A 90 3.94 -9.24 5.83
N TYR A 91 3.26 -8.10 5.66
CA TYR A 91 3.46 -6.93 6.50
C TYR A 91 2.65 -7.01 7.81
N MET A 92 2.56 -8.20 8.40
CA MET A 92 1.91 -8.47 9.68
C MET A 92 0.53 -7.79 9.79
N GLU A 93 0.33 -6.88 10.76
CA GLU A 93 -0.94 -6.20 10.97
C GLU A 93 -1.20 -5.01 10.02
N SER A 94 -0.30 -4.73 9.06
CA SER A 94 -0.42 -3.58 8.16
C SER A 94 -1.72 -3.60 7.34
N GLN A 95 -2.10 -4.76 6.79
CA GLN A 95 -3.36 -4.87 6.04
C GLN A 95 -4.58 -4.60 6.91
N ALA A 96 -4.62 -5.13 8.13
CA ALA A 96 -5.73 -4.93 9.05
C ALA A 96 -5.85 -3.45 9.47
N ILE A 97 -4.72 -2.77 9.71
CA ILE A 97 -4.68 -1.34 10.03
C ILE A 97 -5.22 -0.50 8.87
N LEU A 98 -4.76 -0.76 7.64
CA LEU A 98 -5.25 -0.03 6.46
C LEU A 98 -6.72 -0.34 6.17
N GLY A 99 -7.15 -1.60 6.34
CA GLY A 99 -8.53 -1.99 6.20
C GLY A 99 -9.43 -1.20 7.15
N GLU A 100 -9.10 -1.16 8.43
CA GLU A 100 -9.87 -0.39 9.42
C GLU A 100 -9.83 1.12 9.16
N ALA A 101 -8.70 1.63 8.73
CA ALA A 101 -8.55 3.06 8.45
C ALA A 101 -9.37 3.52 7.23
N LEU A 102 -9.48 2.69 6.20
CA LEU A 102 -9.93 3.08 4.87
C LEU A 102 -11.28 2.48 4.42
N LYS A 103 -11.88 1.55 5.19
CA LYS A 103 -13.14 0.86 4.80
C LYS A 103 -14.25 1.82 4.34
N ASP A 104 -14.41 2.95 5.03
CA ASP A 104 -15.42 3.96 4.72
C ASP A 104 -15.01 4.90 3.57
N ARG A 105 -13.78 4.76 3.07
CA ARG A 105 -13.15 5.56 2.01
C ARG A 105 -12.58 4.70 0.88
N ARG A 106 -12.97 3.42 0.84
CA ARG A 106 -12.39 2.44 -0.08
C ARG A 106 -12.42 2.89 -1.55
N ARG A 107 -13.48 3.55 -1.97
CA ARG A 107 -13.64 4.01 -3.35
C ARG A 107 -12.80 5.23 -3.71
N ASP A 108 -12.31 5.94 -2.70
CA ASP A 108 -11.54 7.18 -2.87
C ASP A 108 -10.04 6.92 -2.95
N VAL A 109 -9.59 5.68 -2.76
CA VAL A 109 -8.18 5.32 -2.66
C VAL A 109 -7.78 4.23 -3.64
N CYS A 110 -6.53 4.29 -4.09
CA CYS A 110 -5.85 3.20 -4.77
C CYS A 110 -5.18 2.33 -3.70
N LEU A 111 -5.70 1.13 -3.50
CA LEU A 111 -5.21 0.17 -2.52
C LEU A 111 -4.40 -0.92 -3.20
N VAL A 112 -3.15 -1.05 -2.77
CA VAL A 112 -2.17 -1.96 -3.35
C VAL A 112 -1.73 -2.97 -2.31
N THR A 113 -1.75 -4.25 -2.67
CA THR A 113 -1.12 -5.29 -1.86
C THR A 113 -0.30 -6.26 -2.70
N LYS A 114 0.43 -7.15 -2.04
CA LYS A 114 1.38 -8.05 -2.66
C LYS A 114 1.19 -9.47 -2.13
N VAL A 115 1.41 -10.46 -2.98
CA VAL A 115 1.41 -11.88 -2.60
C VAL A 115 2.81 -12.46 -2.64
N GLU A 116 3.14 -13.28 -1.65
CA GLU A 116 4.41 -14.00 -1.54
C GLU A 116 4.33 -15.43 -2.09
N ALA A 117 3.19 -15.81 -2.68
CA ALA A 117 2.98 -17.14 -3.21
C ALA A 117 4.08 -17.52 -4.19
N THR A 118 4.69 -18.69 -3.98
CA THR A 118 5.70 -19.27 -4.87
C THR A 118 5.11 -20.36 -5.75
N LYS A 119 3.87 -20.76 -5.46
CA LYS A 119 3.10 -21.74 -6.21
C LYS A 119 1.76 -21.15 -6.66
N PRO A 120 1.32 -21.44 -7.89
CA PRO A 120 0.06 -20.88 -8.43
C PRO A 120 -1.16 -21.18 -7.55
N GLU A 121 -1.27 -22.38 -7.01
CA GLU A 121 -2.40 -22.82 -6.18
C GLU A 121 -2.52 -22.08 -4.84
N GLU A 122 -1.49 -21.39 -4.40
CA GLU A 122 -1.47 -20.62 -3.15
C GLU A 122 -2.01 -19.19 -3.34
N VAL A 123 -2.00 -18.67 -4.57
CA VAL A 123 -2.30 -17.26 -4.87
C VAL A 123 -3.69 -16.87 -4.40
N ARG A 124 -4.71 -17.63 -4.79
CA ARG A 124 -6.11 -17.31 -4.44
C ARG A 124 -6.31 -17.21 -2.94
N LYS A 125 -5.83 -18.20 -2.19
CA LYS A 125 -5.95 -18.22 -0.72
C LYS A 125 -5.24 -17.01 -0.08
N ALA A 126 -4.07 -16.63 -0.60
CA ALA A 126 -3.34 -15.45 -0.11
C ALA A 126 -4.11 -14.15 -0.37
N VAL A 127 -4.73 -14.02 -1.54
CA VAL A 127 -5.54 -12.85 -1.89
C VAL A 127 -6.83 -12.78 -1.06
N GLU A 128 -7.53 -13.89 -0.87
CA GLU A 128 -8.73 -13.96 -0.01
C GLU A 128 -8.43 -13.54 1.42
N LYS A 129 -7.27 -13.97 1.97
CA LYS A 129 -6.80 -13.49 3.27
C LYS A 129 -6.57 -11.98 3.26
N SER A 130 -5.89 -11.45 2.23
CA SER A 130 -5.62 -10.02 2.10
C SER A 130 -6.90 -9.20 2.02
N LEU A 131 -7.88 -9.62 1.23
CA LEU A 131 -9.19 -8.95 1.12
C LEU A 131 -9.90 -8.89 2.47
N LYS A 132 -9.88 -10.01 3.22
CA LYS A 132 -10.48 -10.08 4.56
C LYS A 132 -9.81 -9.10 5.53
N GLU A 133 -8.47 -9.06 5.56
CA GLU A 133 -7.72 -8.16 6.43
C GLU A 133 -7.91 -6.69 6.04
N LEU A 134 -7.94 -6.40 4.74
CA LEU A 134 -8.18 -5.07 4.19
C LEU A 134 -9.64 -4.62 4.24
N GLN A 135 -10.56 -5.50 4.68
CA GLN A 135 -12.01 -5.24 4.77
C GLN A 135 -12.60 -4.70 3.46
N THR A 136 -12.24 -5.33 2.33
CA THR A 136 -12.67 -4.95 0.98
C THR A 136 -12.92 -6.18 0.12
N ASP A 137 -13.69 -6.04 -0.94
CA ASP A 137 -14.01 -7.07 -1.93
C ASP A 137 -13.16 -6.96 -3.20
N TYR A 138 -12.36 -5.90 -3.35
CA TYR A 138 -11.47 -5.71 -4.49
C TYR A 138 -10.18 -4.98 -4.14
N LEU A 139 -9.18 -5.10 -5.01
CA LEU A 139 -7.90 -4.39 -4.98
C LEU A 139 -7.78 -3.50 -6.22
N ASP A 140 -7.09 -2.39 -6.12
CA ASP A 140 -6.75 -1.61 -7.31
C ASP A 140 -5.53 -2.21 -8.02
N ILE A 141 -4.51 -2.59 -7.26
CA ILE A 141 -3.31 -3.20 -7.82
C ILE A 141 -2.90 -4.40 -6.96
N LEU A 142 -2.66 -5.53 -7.60
CA LEU A 142 -2.13 -6.74 -6.97
C LEU A 142 -0.75 -7.07 -7.55
N LEU A 143 0.25 -7.16 -6.68
CA LEU A 143 1.63 -7.39 -7.10
C LEU A 143 2.14 -8.77 -6.67
N ILE A 144 2.99 -9.38 -7.48
CA ILE A 144 3.93 -10.40 -6.99
C ILE A 144 4.94 -9.69 -6.10
N HIS A 145 5.11 -10.14 -4.86
CA HIS A 145 6.02 -9.49 -3.93
C HIS A 145 7.48 -9.74 -4.32
N GLY A 146 8.29 -8.70 -4.29
CA GLY A 146 9.70 -8.77 -4.66
C GLY A 146 10.51 -9.66 -3.73
N SER A 147 10.33 -9.49 -2.43
CA SER A 147 11.09 -10.23 -1.41
C SER A 147 10.16 -10.80 -0.33
N PRO A 148 10.24 -12.10 -0.02
CA PRO A 148 11.13 -13.10 -0.63
C PRO A 148 10.61 -13.69 -1.96
N GLY A 149 9.37 -13.42 -2.36
CA GLY A 149 8.69 -14.08 -3.45
C GLY A 149 9.46 -14.10 -4.78
N LEU A 150 9.42 -12.98 -5.51
CA LEU A 150 10.03 -12.87 -6.85
C LEU A 150 11.56 -13.09 -6.82
N GLU A 151 12.22 -12.72 -5.72
CA GLU A 151 13.64 -12.92 -5.52
C GLU A 151 14.07 -14.37 -5.74
N GLN A 152 13.27 -15.32 -5.24
CA GLN A 152 13.56 -16.74 -5.26
C GLN A 152 13.03 -17.47 -6.52
N MET A 153 12.19 -16.81 -7.34
CA MET A 153 11.58 -17.39 -8.51
C MET A 153 12.41 -17.16 -9.77
N SER A 154 12.36 -18.12 -10.70
CA SER A 154 12.72 -17.88 -12.10
C SER A 154 11.66 -16.99 -12.78
N VAL A 155 12.00 -16.41 -13.94
CA VAL A 155 11.01 -15.66 -14.76
C VAL A 155 9.83 -16.57 -15.14
N GLU A 156 10.09 -17.84 -15.51
CA GLU A 156 9.04 -18.80 -15.84
C GLU A 156 8.09 -19.05 -14.66
N GLN A 157 8.63 -19.24 -13.45
CA GLN A 157 7.81 -19.41 -12.25
C GLN A 157 6.99 -18.15 -11.95
N ALA A 158 7.59 -16.97 -12.07
CA ALA A 158 6.88 -15.71 -11.89
C ALA A 158 5.72 -15.55 -12.90
N MET A 159 5.90 -16.00 -14.14
CA MET A 159 4.83 -15.98 -15.16
C MET A 159 3.70 -16.96 -14.83
N LYS A 160 3.96 -18.09 -14.16
CA LYS A 160 2.90 -18.98 -13.65
C LYS A 160 2.08 -18.31 -12.53
N ILE A 161 2.74 -17.59 -11.63
CA ILE A 161 2.04 -16.78 -10.61
C ILE A 161 1.25 -15.66 -11.30
N HIS A 162 1.85 -14.95 -12.25
CA HIS A 162 1.18 -13.89 -13.01
C HIS A 162 -0.12 -14.40 -13.67
N ALA A 163 -0.13 -15.61 -14.24
CA ALA A 163 -1.33 -16.18 -14.82
C ALA A 163 -2.50 -16.30 -13.81
N GLU A 164 -2.22 -16.60 -12.54
CA GLU A 164 -3.24 -16.61 -11.50
C GLU A 164 -3.71 -15.20 -11.15
N LEU A 165 -2.79 -14.21 -11.10
CA LEU A 165 -3.18 -12.81 -10.89
C LEU A 165 -4.10 -12.32 -12.02
N VAL A 166 -3.83 -12.71 -13.26
CA VAL A 166 -4.67 -12.37 -14.41
C VAL A 166 -6.08 -12.95 -14.27
N LYS A 167 -6.23 -14.20 -13.81
CA LYS A 167 -7.56 -14.77 -13.50
C LYS A 167 -8.32 -13.93 -12.49
N LEU A 168 -7.65 -13.51 -11.40
CA LEU A 168 -8.25 -12.65 -10.39
C LEU A 168 -8.62 -11.27 -10.94
N ARG A 169 -7.86 -10.73 -11.88
CA ARG A 169 -8.20 -9.50 -12.60
C ARG A 169 -9.45 -9.70 -13.46
N ASP A 170 -9.52 -10.78 -14.20
CA ASP A 170 -10.67 -11.09 -15.08
C ASP A 170 -11.95 -11.31 -14.26
N GLU A 171 -11.83 -11.86 -13.03
CA GLU A 171 -12.89 -11.98 -12.04
C GLU A 171 -13.22 -10.64 -11.32
N LYS A 172 -12.53 -9.55 -11.62
CA LYS A 172 -12.68 -8.21 -11.01
C LYS A 172 -12.28 -8.13 -9.53
N ILE A 173 -11.52 -9.08 -9.03
CA ILE A 173 -10.94 -9.07 -7.68
C ILE A 173 -9.79 -8.08 -7.59
N THR A 174 -9.06 -7.86 -8.68
CA THR A 174 -8.12 -6.74 -8.81
C THR A 174 -8.33 -6.01 -10.14
N ARG A 175 -7.95 -4.74 -10.21
CA ARG A 175 -8.05 -3.96 -11.46
C ARG A 175 -6.80 -4.12 -12.33
N PHE A 176 -5.62 -4.12 -11.69
CA PHE A 176 -4.33 -4.21 -12.37
C PHE A 176 -3.43 -5.21 -11.67
N VAL A 177 -2.55 -5.84 -12.45
CA VAL A 177 -1.56 -6.80 -11.95
C VAL A 177 -0.14 -6.35 -12.25
N GLY A 178 0.77 -6.68 -11.34
CA GLY A 178 2.14 -6.24 -11.46
C GLY A 178 3.12 -7.05 -10.60
N PHE A 179 4.29 -6.49 -10.40
CA PHE A 179 5.29 -7.03 -9.48
C PHE A 179 6.06 -5.92 -8.78
N SER A 180 6.67 -6.25 -7.64
CA SER A 180 7.68 -5.39 -7.00
C SER A 180 9.05 -6.04 -7.06
N ALA A 181 10.12 -5.23 -7.04
CA ALA A 181 11.48 -5.75 -7.01
C ALA A 181 12.42 -4.79 -6.26
N HIS A 182 13.32 -5.39 -5.48
CA HIS A 182 14.40 -4.70 -4.78
C HIS A 182 15.73 -5.14 -5.39
N GLY A 183 16.25 -4.38 -6.32
CA GLY A 183 17.60 -4.58 -6.86
C GLY A 183 17.77 -5.60 -7.98
N TYR A 184 16.92 -6.55 -8.20
CA TYR A 184 17.07 -7.61 -9.23
C TYR A 184 16.77 -7.09 -10.66
N PHE A 185 17.52 -6.10 -11.11
CA PHE A 185 17.24 -5.33 -12.33
C PHE A 185 17.14 -6.20 -13.59
N ALA A 186 18.04 -7.19 -13.76
CA ALA A 186 17.99 -8.07 -14.92
C ALA A 186 16.70 -8.88 -14.97
N LYS A 187 16.25 -9.42 -13.82
CA LYS A 187 14.99 -10.15 -13.71
C LYS A 187 13.80 -9.22 -13.90
N ALA A 188 13.81 -8.04 -13.27
CA ALA A 188 12.76 -7.04 -13.44
C ALA A 188 12.61 -6.64 -14.93
N LEU A 189 13.73 -6.39 -15.62
CA LEU A 189 13.72 -6.08 -17.05
C LEU A 189 13.16 -7.24 -17.89
N ALA A 190 13.55 -8.49 -17.57
CA ALA A 190 13.01 -9.66 -18.26
C ALA A 190 11.50 -9.77 -18.09
N LEU A 191 10.97 -9.52 -16.88
CA LEU A 191 9.52 -9.51 -16.62
C LEU A 191 8.80 -8.37 -17.34
N ILE A 192 9.35 -7.15 -17.35
CA ILE A 192 8.80 -6.03 -18.10
C ILE A 192 8.70 -6.38 -19.58
N ASN A 193 9.74 -6.99 -20.14
CA ASN A 193 9.80 -7.36 -21.56
C ASN A 193 8.82 -8.47 -21.96
N THR A 194 8.21 -9.20 -21.01
CA THR A 194 7.12 -10.13 -21.32
C THR A 194 5.86 -9.39 -21.79
N GLY A 195 5.71 -8.11 -21.46
CA GLY A 195 4.50 -7.32 -21.75
C GLY A 195 3.27 -7.70 -20.93
N GLY A 196 3.39 -8.67 -20.01
CA GLY A 196 2.24 -9.18 -19.24
C GLY A 196 1.87 -8.32 -18.02
N PHE A 197 2.80 -7.54 -17.48
CA PHE A 197 2.61 -6.75 -16.28
C PHE A 197 2.22 -5.31 -16.60
N GLU A 198 1.22 -4.80 -15.89
CA GLU A 198 0.70 -3.44 -16.07
C GLU A 198 1.38 -2.45 -15.12
N VAL A 199 1.85 -2.94 -13.97
CA VAL A 199 2.50 -2.13 -12.93
C VAL A 199 3.80 -2.76 -12.46
N CYS A 200 4.81 -1.93 -12.26
CA CYS A 200 6.12 -2.33 -11.74
C CYS A 200 6.53 -1.37 -10.63
N MET A 201 6.74 -1.90 -9.42
CA MET A 201 7.22 -1.15 -8.27
C MET A 201 8.69 -1.50 -8.04
N LEU A 202 9.57 -0.56 -8.33
CA LEU A 202 11.03 -0.75 -8.20
C LEU A 202 11.59 0.16 -7.11
N SER A 203 12.58 -0.33 -6.37
CA SER A 203 13.33 0.44 -5.36
C SER A 203 14.81 0.10 -5.37
#